data_56f0914729c55232d91d549e373c2df2
#
_entry.id   56f0914729c55232d91d549e373c2df2
#
_cell.length_a   1.000
_cell.length_b   1.000
_cell.length_c   1.000
_cell.angle_alpha   90.00
_cell.angle_beta   90.00
_cell.angle_gamma   90.00
#
_symmetry.space_group_name_H-M   'P 1'
#
loop_
_entity.id
_entity.type
_entity.pdbx_description
1 polymer ?
#
loop_
_entity_poly.entity_id
_entity_poly.type
_entity_poly.pdbx_seq_one_letter_code
_entity_poly.pdbx_strand_id
1 'polypeptide(L)'
;MNEKKEQALFEYDAKLSISEAIPMGLQHVVAAVVGIVTPGIMIAKVCQLSPSDTTILIQTSLIFSAVATLIQLFPIFGKVGSRLPVMMGASFAYVPILMAIGADFGIAAIFGSQLVGSILVIIVGLFIKKIRVLFP
;
A
#
# COMPACT_ATOMS: atom_id res chain seq x y z
N MET A 1 -5.95 -16.35 -30.41
CA MET A 1 -4.86 -15.73 -29.61
C MET A 1 -3.94 -16.86 -29.19
N ASN A 2 -2.63 -16.76 -29.36
CA ASN A 2 -1.72 -17.90 -29.31
C ASN A 2 -1.47 -18.25 -27.82
N GLU A 3 -1.74 -19.51 -27.40
CA GLU A 3 -1.51 -20.01 -26.01
C GLU A 3 -0.10 -19.68 -25.47
N LYS A 4 0.91 -19.68 -26.33
CA LYS A 4 2.28 -19.25 -25.98
C LYS A 4 2.39 -17.77 -25.59
N LYS A 5 1.51 -16.88 -26.11
CA LYS A 5 1.47 -15.48 -25.73
C LYS A 5 0.79 -15.26 -24.39
N GLU A 6 -0.25 -16.04 -24.09
CA GLU A 6 -0.92 -15.99 -22.79
C GLU A 6 -0.02 -16.50 -21.67
N GLN A 7 0.72 -17.58 -21.89
CA GLN A 7 1.69 -18.07 -20.90
C GLN A 7 2.82 -17.08 -20.65
N ALA A 8 3.30 -16.37 -21.68
CA ALA A 8 4.33 -15.35 -21.54
C ALA A 8 3.89 -14.12 -20.73
N LEU A 9 2.59 -13.80 -20.67
CA LEU A 9 2.04 -12.69 -19.87
C LEU A 9 2.20 -12.89 -18.36
N PHE A 10 2.31 -14.14 -17.92
CA PHE A 10 2.45 -14.50 -16.50
C PHE A 10 3.91 -14.75 -16.08
N GLU A 11 4.87 -14.62 -16.99
CA GLU A 11 6.29 -14.71 -16.65
C GLU A 11 6.80 -13.41 -16.04
N TYR A 12 7.67 -13.53 -15.03
CA TYR A 12 8.22 -12.39 -14.29
C TYR A 12 8.96 -11.38 -15.20
N ASP A 13 9.66 -11.87 -16.23
CA ASP A 13 10.42 -11.06 -17.19
C ASP A 13 9.66 -10.84 -18.52
N ALA A 14 8.34 -10.98 -18.52
CA ALA A 14 7.51 -10.81 -19.70
C ALA A 14 7.64 -9.39 -20.28
N LYS A 15 7.97 -9.30 -21.56
CA LYS A 15 7.98 -8.04 -22.31
C LYS A 15 6.60 -7.80 -22.91
N LEU A 16 5.80 -7.00 -22.20
CA LEU A 16 4.49 -6.57 -22.69
C LEU A 16 4.64 -5.52 -23.79
N SER A 17 3.76 -5.58 -24.80
CA SER A 17 3.61 -4.46 -25.73
C SER A 17 3.01 -3.25 -25.02
N ILE A 18 3.32 -2.04 -25.48
CA ILE A 18 2.78 -0.80 -24.88
C ILE A 18 1.25 -0.79 -24.92
N SER A 19 0.64 -1.33 -25.96
CA SER A 19 -0.81 -1.43 -26.10
C SER A 19 -1.48 -2.36 -25.08
N GLU A 20 -0.75 -3.34 -24.55
CA GLU A 20 -1.23 -4.24 -23.49
C GLU A 20 -0.88 -3.68 -22.10
N ALA A 21 0.28 -3.07 -21.96
CA ALA A 21 0.76 -2.52 -20.68
C ALA A 21 -0.07 -1.32 -20.19
N ILE A 22 -0.50 -0.43 -21.12
CA ILE A 22 -1.28 0.76 -20.75
C ILE A 22 -2.63 0.42 -20.11
N PRO A 23 -3.50 -0.42 -20.71
CA PRO A 23 -4.78 -0.77 -20.09
C PRO A 23 -4.61 -1.50 -18.76
N MET A 24 -3.65 -2.42 -18.66
CA MET A 24 -3.37 -3.16 -17.42
C MET A 24 -2.85 -2.22 -16.32
N GLY A 25 -1.93 -1.31 -16.67
CA GLY A 25 -1.43 -0.29 -15.74
C GLY A 25 -2.54 0.65 -15.27
N LEU A 26 -3.42 1.09 -16.16
CA LEU A 26 -4.54 1.95 -15.82
C LEU A 26 -5.53 1.27 -14.87
N GLN A 27 -5.85 -0.01 -15.11
CA GLN A 27 -6.69 -0.80 -14.20
C GLN A 27 -6.09 -0.87 -12.78
N HIS A 28 -4.77 -1.09 -12.67
CA HIS A 28 -4.07 -1.10 -11.39
C HIS A 28 -4.14 0.25 -10.69
N VAL A 29 -3.92 1.35 -11.42
CA VAL A 29 -3.99 2.70 -10.86
C VAL A 29 -5.40 3.01 -10.35
N VAL A 30 -6.44 2.71 -11.12
CA VAL A 30 -7.84 2.93 -10.70
C VAL A 30 -8.17 2.12 -9.43
N ALA A 31 -7.82 0.85 -9.40
CA ALA A 31 -8.04 -0.01 -8.24
C ALA A 31 -7.29 0.50 -7.00
N ALA A 32 -6.03 0.93 -7.16
CA ALA A 32 -5.22 1.45 -6.07
C ALA A 32 -5.74 2.78 -5.54
N VAL A 33 -6.15 3.71 -6.41
CA VAL A 33 -6.72 5.01 -5.99
C VAL A 33 -7.94 4.77 -5.10
N VAL A 34 -8.88 3.91 -5.51
CA VAL A 34 -10.05 3.58 -4.69
C VAL A 34 -9.64 2.95 -3.36
N GLY A 35 -8.69 2.02 -3.39
CA GLY A 35 -8.17 1.33 -2.20
C GLY A 35 -7.48 2.25 -1.19
N ILE A 36 -6.91 3.38 -1.62
CA ILE A 36 -6.22 4.33 -0.75
C ILE A 36 -7.17 5.45 -0.28
N VAL A 37 -8.00 5.95 -1.19
CA VAL A 37 -8.90 7.08 -0.91
C VAL A 37 -10.00 6.69 0.08
N THR A 38 -10.57 5.48 -0.07
CA THR A 38 -11.68 5.03 0.78
C THR A 38 -11.32 4.98 2.28
N PRO A 39 -10.23 4.33 2.71
CA PRO A 39 -9.79 4.37 4.11
C PRO A 39 -9.54 5.80 4.61
N GLY A 40 -8.91 6.64 3.78
CA GLY A 40 -8.66 8.04 4.11
C GLY A 40 -9.94 8.83 4.41
N ILE A 41 -10.98 8.66 3.59
CA ILE A 41 -12.29 9.29 3.81
C ILE A 41 -12.96 8.77 5.09
N MET A 42 -12.89 7.45 5.34
CA MET A 42 -13.48 6.85 6.53
C MET A 42 -12.86 7.41 7.82
N ILE A 43 -11.52 7.47 7.86
CA ILE A 43 -10.77 8.03 8.99
C ILE A 43 -11.05 9.52 9.15
N ALA A 44 -11.04 10.29 8.05
CA ALA A 44 -11.33 11.71 8.09
C ALA A 44 -12.70 12.01 8.67
N LYS A 45 -13.72 11.22 8.30
CA LYS A 45 -15.08 11.37 8.85
C LYS A 45 -15.15 11.08 10.33
N VAL A 46 -14.53 10.01 10.80
CA VAL A 46 -14.53 9.63 12.23
C VAL A 46 -13.78 10.68 13.06
N CYS A 47 -12.66 11.18 12.57
CA CYS A 47 -11.88 12.23 13.23
C CYS A 47 -12.47 13.64 13.05
N GLN A 48 -13.60 13.79 12.35
CA GLN A 48 -14.27 15.07 12.07
C GLN A 48 -13.33 16.12 11.45
N LEU A 49 -12.48 15.68 10.52
CA LEU A 49 -11.53 16.57 9.85
C LEU A 49 -12.24 17.59 8.95
N SER A 50 -11.66 18.77 8.85
CA SER A 50 -12.10 19.77 7.88
C SER A 50 -11.98 19.26 6.44
N PRO A 51 -12.71 19.81 5.45
CA PRO A 51 -12.54 19.44 4.05
C PRO A 51 -11.13 19.62 3.53
N SER A 52 -10.42 20.67 3.99
CA SER A 52 -9.02 20.92 3.63
C SER A 52 -8.09 19.85 4.19
N ASP A 53 -8.24 19.48 5.47
CA ASP A 53 -7.41 18.47 6.12
C ASP A 53 -7.68 17.07 5.52
N THR A 54 -8.94 16.78 5.20
CA THR A 54 -9.32 15.57 4.49
C THR A 54 -8.61 15.46 3.13
N THR A 55 -8.58 16.56 2.38
CA THR A 55 -7.89 16.61 1.09
C THR A 55 -6.38 16.37 1.25
N ILE A 56 -5.75 17.03 2.24
CA ILE A 56 -4.33 16.84 2.55
C ILE A 56 -4.05 15.39 2.93
N LEU A 57 -4.88 14.79 3.78
CA LEU A 57 -4.72 13.40 4.20
C LEU A 57 -4.76 12.44 3.00
N ILE A 58 -5.71 12.61 2.09
CA ILE A 58 -5.85 11.77 0.90
C ILE A 58 -4.66 11.97 -0.06
N GLN A 59 -4.30 13.22 -0.35
CA GLN A 59 -3.17 13.53 -1.23
C GLN A 59 -1.87 12.96 -0.69
N THR A 60 -1.61 13.14 0.59
CA THR A 60 -0.42 12.61 1.27
C THR A 60 -0.38 11.09 1.21
N SER A 61 -1.52 10.42 1.45
CA SER A 61 -1.63 8.97 1.36
C SER A 61 -1.32 8.45 -0.04
N LEU A 62 -1.80 9.13 -1.09
CA LEU A 62 -1.50 8.79 -2.49
C LEU A 62 -0.01 8.97 -2.81
N ILE A 63 0.60 10.07 -2.36
CA ILE A 63 2.03 10.34 -2.57
C ILE A 63 2.89 9.27 -1.90
N PHE A 64 2.63 8.97 -0.62
CA PHE A 64 3.37 7.93 0.10
C PHE A 64 3.19 6.54 -0.51
N SER A 65 1.97 6.21 -0.97
CA SER A 65 1.71 4.97 -1.69
C SER A 65 2.54 4.88 -2.99
N ALA A 66 2.60 5.96 -3.76
CA ALA A 66 3.40 6.03 -4.98
C ALA A 66 4.90 5.85 -4.68
N VAL A 67 5.43 6.56 -3.68
CA VAL A 67 6.83 6.46 -3.26
C VAL A 67 7.15 5.03 -2.78
N ALA A 68 6.30 4.45 -1.93
CA ALA A 68 6.47 3.08 -1.44
C ALA A 68 6.43 2.05 -2.58
N THR A 69 5.54 2.23 -3.55
CA THR A 69 5.45 1.38 -4.74
C THR A 69 6.71 1.48 -5.61
N LEU A 70 7.24 2.69 -5.80
CA LEU A 70 8.51 2.88 -6.53
C LEU A 70 9.68 2.21 -5.81
N ILE A 71 9.78 2.32 -4.48
CA ILE A 71 10.81 1.62 -3.70
C ILE A 71 10.66 0.10 -3.81
N GLN A 72 9.41 -0.39 -3.83
CA GLN A 72 9.11 -1.81 -3.99
C GLN A 72 9.57 -2.34 -5.35
N LEU A 73 9.33 -1.58 -6.44
CA LEU A 73 9.73 -1.92 -7.80
C LEU A 73 11.24 -1.74 -8.03
N PHE A 74 11.80 -0.64 -7.54
CA PHE A 74 13.19 -0.25 -7.72
C PHE A 74 13.92 -0.24 -6.37
N PRO A 75 14.44 -1.39 -5.93
CA PRO A 75 15.03 -1.50 -4.59
C PRO A 75 16.15 -0.50 -4.35
N ILE A 76 16.05 0.22 -3.23
CA ILE A 76 17.10 1.13 -2.79
C ILE A 76 18.27 0.29 -2.28
N PHE A 77 19.48 0.57 -2.80
CA PHE A 77 20.72 -0.17 -2.48
C PHE A 77 20.62 -1.70 -2.66
N GLY A 78 19.65 -2.19 -3.44
CA GLY A 78 19.43 -3.63 -3.64
C GLY A 78 18.98 -4.40 -2.40
N LYS A 79 18.63 -3.71 -1.30
CA LYS A 79 18.25 -4.32 -0.01
C LYS A 79 16.82 -4.02 0.42
N VAL A 80 16.28 -2.86 0.04
CA VAL A 80 14.94 -2.41 0.42
C VAL A 80 14.06 -2.42 -0.83
N GLY A 81 13.07 -3.28 -0.87
CA GLY A 81 12.20 -3.54 -2.02
C GLY A 81 12.39 -4.96 -2.55
N SER A 82 11.31 -5.58 -3.02
CA SER A 82 11.32 -7.00 -3.46
C SER A 82 11.41 -7.16 -4.97
N ARG A 83 11.40 -6.09 -5.75
CA ARG A 83 11.28 -6.07 -7.23
C ARG A 83 9.98 -6.69 -7.75
N LEU A 84 8.98 -6.87 -6.88
CA LEU A 84 7.70 -7.38 -7.30
C LEU A 84 6.79 -6.23 -7.74
N PRO A 85 6.02 -6.39 -8.82
CA PRO A 85 5.07 -5.39 -9.31
C PRO A 85 3.80 -5.36 -8.41
N VAL A 86 3.99 -5.03 -7.15
CA VAL A 86 2.92 -4.92 -6.15
C VAL A 86 2.75 -3.46 -5.76
N MET A 87 1.53 -2.94 -5.90
CA MET A 87 1.22 -1.60 -5.44
C MET A 87 1.10 -1.60 -3.91
N MET A 88 1.84 -0.68 -3.29
CA MET A 88 1.79 -0.48 -1.84
C MET A 88 0.70 0.53 -1.52
N GLY A 89 -0.21 0.18 -0.60
CA GLY A 89 -1.34 1.04 -0.24
C GLY A 89 -1.80 0.82 1.20
N ALA A 90 -2.86 1.52 1.58
CA ALA A 90 -3.49 1.36 2.88
C ALA A 90 -4.15 -0.03 2.99
N SER A 91 -3.96 -0.69 4.12
CA SER A 91 -4.61 -1.96 4.40
C SER A 91 -5.96 -1.75 5.11
N PHE A 92 -7.03 -2.27 4.52
CA PHE A 92 -8.36 -2.26 5.13
C PHE A 92 -8.42 -3.00 6.47
N ALA A 93 -7.51 -3.94 6.72
CA ALA A 93 -7.45 -4.67 7.98
C ALA A 93 -7.22 -3.76 9.21
N TYR A 94 -6.55 -2.63 9.02
CA TYR A 94 -6.29 -1.67 10.11
C TYR A 94 -7.41 -0.63 10.28
N VAL A 95 -8.28 -0.46 9.29
CA VAL A 95 -9.31 0.60 9.30
C VAL A 95 -10.21 0.54 10.54
N PRO A 96 -10.76 -0.63 10.96
CA PRO A 96 -11.61 -0.67 12.14
C PRO A 96 -10.90 -0.20 13.42
N ILE A 97 -9.65 -0.60 13.61
CA ILE A 97 -8.85 -0.20 14.78
C ILE A 97 -8.53 1.29 14.73
N LEU A 98 -8.14 1.81 13.55
CA LEU A 98 -7.85 3.23 13.37
C LEU A 98 -9.08 4.10 13.54
N MET A 99 -10.25 3.63 13.13
CA MET A 99 -11.52 4.33 13.37
C MET A 99 -11.85 4.39 14.87
N ALA A 100 -11.63 3.32 15.62
CA ALA A 100 -11.83 3.32 17.08
C ALA A 100 -10.88 4.33 17.76
N ILE A 101 -9.58 4.29 17.44
CA ILE A 101 -8.60 5.25 17.95
C ILE A 101 -8.97 6.68 17.55
N GLY A 102 -9.38 6.88 16.31
CA GLY A 102 -9.75 8.20 15.79
C GLY A 102 -10.98 8.79 16.44
N ALA A 103 -11.99 7.96 16.77
CA ALA A 103 -13.20 8.38 17.44
C ALA A 103 -12.92 8.87 18.87
N ASP A 104 -12.05 8.17 19.61
CA ASP A 104 -11.80 8.45 21.02
C ASP A 104 -10.70 9.51 21.21
N PHE A 105 -9.66 9.50 20.36
CA PHE A 105 -8.42 10.26 20.58
C PHE A 105 -8.05 11.20 19.42
N GLY A 106 -8.76 11.14 18.30
CA GLY A 106 -8.51 11.96 17.12
C GLY A 106 -7.34 11.54 16.26
N ILE A 107 -7.09 12.32 15.18
CA ILE A 107 -6.12 11.98 14.13
C ILE A 107 -4.66 11.92 14.63
N ALA A 108 -4.29 12.74 15.60
CA ALA A 108 -2.94 12.77 16.15
C ALA A 108 -2.58 11.43 16.82
N ALA A 109 -3.53 10.82 17.53
CA ALA A 109 -3.36 9.52 18.16
C ALA A 109 -3.21 8.40 17.12
N ILE A 110 -3.92 8.49 15.98
CA ILE A 110 -3.74 7.56 14.86
C ILE A 110 -2.31 7.61 14.36
N PHE A 111 -1.77 8.80 14.07
CA PHE A 111 -0.38 8.92 13.60
C PHE A 111 0.63 8.43 14.64
N GLY A 112 0.41 8.74 15.92
CA GLY A 112 1.26 8.26 17.02
C GLY A 112 1.25 6.72 17.11
N SER A 113 0.07 6.10 17.06
CA SER A 113 -0.07 4.64 17.08
C SER A 113 0.58 3.96 15.87
N GLN A 114 0.46 4.57 14.68
CA GLN A 114 1.11 4.06 13.47
C GLN A 114 2.65 4.15 13.53
N LEU A 115 3.20 5.21 14.10
CA LEU A 115 4.64 5.31 14.33
C LEU A 115 5.16 4.20 15.24
N VAL A 116 4.52 3.98 16.38
CA VAL A 116 4.88 2.90 17.30
C VAL A 116 4.70 1.53 16.62
N GLY A 117 3.57 1.34 15.94
CA GLY A 117 3.28 0.11 15.21
C GLY A 117 4.31 -0.18 14.12
N SER A 118 4.76 0.84 13.39
CA SER A 118 5.77 0.67 12.34
C SER A 118 7.12 0.19 12.88
N ILE A 119 7.53 0.69 14.05
CA ILE A 119 8.76 0.22 14.73
C ILE A 119 8.64 -1.26 15.09
N LEU A 120 7.49 -1.67 15.64
CA LEU A 120 7.25 -3.08 15.97
C LEU A 120 7.27 -3.97 14.71
N VAL A 121 6.64 -3.53 13.62
CA VAL A 121 6.64 -4.25 12.34
C VAL A 121 8.06 -4.41 11.79
N ILE A 122 8.90 -3.38 11.88
CA ILE A 122 10.31 -3.45 11.46
C ILE A 122 11.05 -4.50 12.30
N ILE A 123 10.89 -4.49 13.62
CA ILE A 123 11.50 -5.47 14.51
C ILE A 123 11.06 -6.89 14.14
N VAL A 124 9.76 -7.12 14.00
CA VAL A 124 9.22 -8.43 13.58
C VAL A 124 9.77 -8.83 12.21
N GLY A 125 9.85 -7.89 11.26
CA GLY A 125 10.40 -8.11 9.93
C GLY A 125 11.86 -8.58 9.95
N LEU A 126 12.70 -8.05 10.84
CA LEU A 126 14.09 -8.50 11.01
C LEU A 126 14.17 -9.94 11.53
N PHE A 127 13.20 -10.37 12.32
CA PHE A 127 13.12 -11.73 12.87
C PHE A 127 12.27 -12.69 12.03
N ILE A 128 11.72 -12.26 10.90
CA ILE A 128 10.80 -13.06 10.08
C ILE A 128 11.37 -14.42 9.66
N LYS A 129 12.68 -14.49 9.41
CA LYS A 129 13.35 -15.74 9.08
C LYS A 129 13.24 -16.80 10.20
N LYS A 130 13.24 -16.38 11.47
CA LYS A 130 13.07 -17.26 12.63
C LYS A 130 11.60 -17.62 12.85
N ILE A 131 10.72 -16.66 12.63
CA ILE A 131 9.27 -16.81 12.82
C ILE A 131 8.65 -17.68 11.71
N ARG A 132 9.24 -17.69 10.50
CA ARG A 132 8.75 -18.49 9.36
C ARG A 132 8.67 -20.00 9.65
N VAL A 133 9.46 -20.52 10.61
CA VAL A 133 9.40 -21.93 11.03
C VAL A 133 8.07 -22.26 11.74
N LEU A 134 7.38 -21.25 12.30
CA LEU A 134 6.09 -21.42 12.97
C LEU A 134 4.90 -21.45 11.99
N PHE A 135 5.11 -21.06 10.73
CA PHE A 135 4.09 -21.07 9.67
C PHE A 135 4.48 -22.10 8.61
N PRO A 136 3.81 -23.28 8.59
CA PRO A 136 4.06 -24.32 7.61
C PRO A 136 3.70 -23.91 6.19
#